data_1028eac0454a41ced845112b308d1ff6
#
_entry.id   1028eac0454a41ced845112b308d1ff6
#
_cell.length_a   1.000
_cell.length_b   1.000
_cell.length_c   1.000
_cell.angle_alpha   90.00
_cell.angle_beta   90.00
_cell.angle_gamma   90.00
#
_symmetry.space_group_name_H-M   'P 1'
#
loop_
_entity.id
_entity.type
_entity.pdbx_description
1 polymer ?
#
loop_
_entity_poly.entity_id
_entity_poly.type
_entity_poly.pdbx_seq_one_letter_code
_entity_poly.pdbx_strand_id
1 'polypeptide(L)'
;KVVSLDETAMGLPLSQEVVDGVDSYSWGNDYMGMSKLKKEAASYGYTRKVTVAIVDTGINTSNRMFKGRTISSQSYNFFNGNKNVTDVFGHGTHVSGIIVDATPANVSLLVLRVANSKGQSSMLTIKTALQYAIAKKSDVINLSMGFIDANADLYNYLDSTIDKAYEKGIPISCAAGNQETGGIDVRYCYPANYSKTIAVSAIDSSGRLANYSNRGNGIDFAAPGTGIISADYKGSLTLRAMSGTSMAAPHITAAIAYLKMMQPNLSVKGVCRELELYCRNLGAKKYYGRGCPILTNLF
;
A
#
# COMPACT_ATOMS: atom_id res chain seq x y z
N LYS A 1 -7.22 -21.69 3.45
CA LYS A 1 -7.89 -21.14 2.24
C LYS A 1 -6.85 -20.40 1.39
N VAL A 2 -6.91 -20.57 0.08
CA VAL A 2 -6.07 -19.84 -0.87
C VAL A 2 -6.65 -18.44 -1.01
N VAL A 3 -5.80 -17.43 -0.85
CA VAL A 3 -6.14 -16.02 -1.07
C VAL A 3 -5.65 -15.67 -2.47
N SER A 4 -6.52 -15.21 -3.33
CA SER A 4 -6.13 -14.65 -4.63
C SER A 4 -6.07 -13.13 -4.52
N LEU A 5 -5.07 -12.53 -5.16
CA LEU A 5 -5.15 -11.13 -5.53
C LEU A 5 -6.24 -11.03 -6.58
N ASP A 6 -7.29 -10.31 -6.26
CA ASP A 6 -8.41 -10.15 -7.18
C ASP A 6 -7.99 -9.21 -8.32
N GLU A 7 -7.47 -9.83 -9.42
CA GLU A 7 -7.21 -9.10 -10.65
C GLU A 7 -8.49 -8.75 -11.42
N THR A 8 -9.64 -9.28 -11.00
CA THR A 8 -10.93 -8.97 -11.62
C THR A 8 -11.42 -7.56 -11.29
N ALA A 9 -10.71 -6.79 -10.50
CA ALA A 9 -10.85 -5.36 -10.49
C ALA A 9 -10.47 -4.82 -11.87
N MET A 10 -11.37 -5.08 -12.79
CA MET A 10 -11.58 -4.41 -14.08
C MET A 10 -10.38 -3.56 -14.51
N GLY A 11 -9.29 -4.24 -14.86
CA GLY A 11 -8.30 -3.64 -15.69
C GLY A 11 -8.97 -3.34 -17.03
N LEU A 12 -9.37 -2.14 -17.26
CA LEU A 12 -9.26 -1.65 -18.62
C LEU A 12 -7.78 -1.81 -18.95
N PRO A 13 -7.40 -2.58 -19.97
CA PRO A 13 -6.04 -2.56 -20.46
C PRO A 13 -5.82 -1.14 -21.00
N LEU A 14 -5.34 -0.27 -20.12
CA LEU A 14 -4.77 0.97 -20.59
C LEU A 14 -3.51 0.56 -21.33
N SER A 15 -3.45 0.93 -22.59
CA SER A 15 -2.32 0.74 -23.49
C SER A 15 -1.01 0.91 -22.73
N GLN A 16 -0.06 0.01 -22.95
CA GLN A 16 1.31 0.13 -22.48
C GLN A 16 1.91 1.41 -23.08
N GLU A 17 1.77 2.53 -22.42
CA GLU A 17 2.50 3.72 -22.78
C GLU A 17 3.86 3.68 -22.10
N VAL A 18 4.90 3.58 -22.91
CA VAL A 18 6.28 3.89 -22.50
C VAL A 18 6.33 5.40 -22.36
N VAL A 19 6.29 5.88 -21.13
CA VAL A 19 6.40 7.31 -20.83
C VAL A 19 7.87 7.63 -20.63
N ASP A 20 8.54 8.15 -21.65
CA ASP A 20 9.90 8.67 -21.55
C ASP A 20 9.87 10.09 -20.96
N GLY A 21 10.68 10.32 -19.91
CA GLY A 21 11.05 11.65 -19.45
C GLY A 21 10.13 12.34 -18.43
N VAL A 22 9.26 11.63 -17.72
CA VAL A 22 8.39 12.21 -16.70
C VAL A 22 8.98 12.00 -15.29
N ASP A 23 9.16 13.08 -14.52
CA ASP A 23 9.69 13.05 -13.15
C ASP A 23 8.72 12.46 -12.12
N SER A 24 7.41 12.46 -12.39
CA SER A 24 6.36 11.80 -11.62
C SER A 24 5.49 10.98 -12.55
N TYR A 25 5.35 9.70 -12.23
CA TYR A 25 4.59 8.77 -13.07
C TYR A 25 3.14 8.61 -12.62
N SER A 26 2.81 9.06 -11.42
CA SER A 26 1.51 8.82 -10.80
C SER A 26 0.78 10.12 -10.49
N TRP A 27 -0.34 10.37 -11.16
CA TRP A 27 -1.23 11.48 -10.79
C TRP A 27 -1.61 11.45 -9.30
N GLY A 28 -1.61 10.26 -8.69
CA GLY A 28 -1.98 10.08 -7.30
C GLY A 28 -1.00 10.75 -6.34
N ASN A 29 0.30 10.69 -6.63
CA ASN A 29 1.32 11.36 -5.83
C ASN A 29 1.19 12.89 -5.93
N ASP A 30 0.88 13.40 -7.11
CA ASP A 30 0.63 14.84 -7.30
C ASP A 30 -0.67 15.27 -6.59
N TYR A 31 -1.74 14.49 -6.71
CA TYR A 31 -3.01 14.75 -6.04
C TYR A 31 -2.87 14.85 -4.51
N MET A 32 -2.05 14.00 -3.92
CA MET A 32 -1.77 14.00 -2.48
C MET A 32 -0.64 14.97 -2.08
N GLY A 33 0.00 15.66 -3.03
CA GLY A 33 1.10 16.59 -2.78
C GLY A 33 2.45 15.94 -2.48
N MET A 34 2.57 14.62 -2.66
CA MET A 34 3.78 13.87 -2.31
C MET A 34 4.94 14.16 -3.25
N SER A 35 4.69 14.47 -4.52
CA SER A 35 5.74 14.83 -5.48
C SER A 35 6.47 16.11 -5.04
N LYS A 36 5.73 17.11 -4.53
CA LYS A 36 6.31 18.32 -3.93
C LYS A 36 7.08 17.98 -2.66
N LEU A 37 6.42 17.25 -1.75
CA LEU A 37 6.98 16.87 -0.47
C LEU A 37 8.30 16.09 -0.60
N LYS A 38 8.39 15.17 -1.58
CA LYS A 38 9.60 14.43 -1.89
C LYS A 38 10.77 15.33 -2.29
N LYS A 39 10.52 16.36 -3.10
CA LYS A 39 11.54 17.34 -3.51
C LYS A 39 12.01 18.19 -2.33
N GLU A 40 11.11 18.51 -1.41
CA GLU A 40 11.39 19.38 -0.26
C GLU A 40 12.01 18.64 0.93
N ALA A 41 11.77 17.32 1.07
CA ALA A 41 12.19 16.53 2.24
C ALA A 41 13.70 16.65 2.57
N ALA A 42 14.54 16.73 1.55
CA ALA A 42 16.00 16.90 1.74
C ALA A 42 16.36 18.26 2.32
N SER A 43 15.66 19.34 1.94
CA SER A 43 15.92 20.70 2.42
C SER A 43 15.47 20.91 3.87
N TYR A 44 14.48 20.13 4.35
CA TYR A 44 14.05 20.14 5.75
C TYR A 44 14.90 19.27 6.68
N GLY A 45 15.95 18.61 6.17
CA GLY A 45 16.88 17.83 6.99
C GLY A 45 16.32 16.53 7.54
N TYR A 46 15.21 16.02 7.00
CA TYR A 46 14.64 14.73 7.40
C TYR A 46 15.43 13.57 6.82
N THR A 47 16.47 13.13 7.55
CA THR A 47 17.39 12.08 7.12
C THR A 47 17.17 10.73 7.77
N ARG A 48 16.22 10.64 8.72
CA ARG A 48 15.90 9.38 9.40
C ARG A 48 15.53 8.30 8.37
N LYS A 49 16.17 7.15 8.48
CA LYS A 49 15.82 5.97 7.67
C LYS A 49 14.48 5.41 8.12
N VAL A 50 13.59 5.19 7.17
CA VAL A 50 12.28 4.56 7.38
C VAL A 50 12.25 3.25 6.61
N THR A 51 11.76 2.18 7.24
CA THR A 51 11.59 0.86 6.61
C THR A 51 10.12 0.59 6.37
N VAL A 52 9.75 0.49 5.10
CA VAL A 52 8.42 0.06 4.66
C VAL A 52 8.47 -1.43 4.34
N ALA A 53 7.71 -2.25 5.07
CA ALA A 53 7.52 -3.65 4.69
C ALA A 53 6.40 -3.76 3.64
N ILE A 54 6.66 -4.50 2.57
CA ILE A 54 5.72 -4.75 1.49
C ILE A 54 5.42 -6.25 1.46
N VAL A 55 4.21 -6.62 1.88
CA VAL A 55 3.74 -8.01 1.87
C VAL A 55 2.93 -8.21 0.59
N ASP A 56 3.58 -8.82 -0.45
CA ASP A 56 3.01 -8.84 -1.80
C ASP A 56 3.65 -9.96 -2.67
N THR A 57 3.57 -9.86 -4.00
CA THR A 57 4.07 -10.85 -4.97
C THR A 57 5.58 -10.80 -5.21
N GLY A 58 6.28 -9.81 -4.65
CA GLY A 58 7.71 -9.61 -4.83
C GLY A 58 8.05 -8.26 -5.46
N ILE A 59 9.24 -8.15 -6.07
CA ILE A 59 9.71 -6.92 -6.72
C ILE A 59 10.63 -7.26 -7.90
N ASN A 60 10.54 -6.51 -9.00
CA ASN A 60 11.55 -6.45 -10.05
C ASN A 60 12.45 -5.22 -9.84
N THR A 61 13.56 -5.40 -9.16
CA THR A 61 14.50 -4.31 -8.84
C THR A 61 15.27 -3.79 -10.05
N SER A 62 15.22 -4.46 -11.20
CA SER A 62 15.84 -3.95 -12.44
C SER A 62 15.03 -2.82 -13.09
N ASN A 63 13.78 -2.61 -12.68
CA ASN A 63 13.00 -1.46 -13.17
C ASN A 63 13.62 -0.14 -12.70
N ARG A 64 13.72 0.84 -13.61
CA ARG A 64 14.38 2.14 -13.39
C ARG A 64 13.85 2.92 -12.18
N MET A 65 12.57 2.72 -11.81
CA MET A 65 11.96 3.38 -10.65
C MET A 65 12.67 3.01 -9.33
N PHE A 66 13.34 1.87 -9.27
CA PHE A 66 14.07 1.43 -8.08
C PHE A 66 15.55 1.83 -8.07
N LYS A 67 16.04 2.54 -9.12
CA LYS A 67 17.42 3.02 -9.16
C LYS A 67 17.70 3.95 -7.97
N GLY A 68 18.76 3.65 -7.22
CA GLY A 68 19.14 4.41 -6.01
C GLY A 68 18.27 4.14 -4.78
N ARG A 69 17.34 3.19 -4.85
CA ARG A 69 16.50 2.80 -3.70
C ARG A 69 17.11 1.64 -2.94
N THR A 70 17.00 1.69 -1.62
CA THR A 70 17.48 0.61 -0.76
C THR A 70 16.42 -0.48 -0.65
N ILE A 71 16.75 -1.67 -1.17
CA ILE A 71 16.00 -2.89 -0.89
C ILE A 71 16.73 -3.63 0.22
N SER A 72 16.03 -3.94 1.31
CA SER A 72 16.62 -4.58 2.48
C SER A 72 17.19 -5.96 2.13
N SER A 73 18.40 -6.25 2.55
CA SER A 73 19.01 -7.60 2.47
C SER A 73 18.27 -8.64 3.30
N GLN A 74 17.35 -8.19 4.18
CA GLN A 74 16.47 -9.03 4.99
C GLN A 74 15.16 -9.36 4.26
N SER A 75 14.96 -8.89 3.02
CA SER A 75 13.82 -9.29 2.20
C SER A 75 13.77 -10.80 2.02
N TYR A 76 12.56 -11.38 2.02
CA TYR A 76 12.39 -12.82 2.06
C TYR A 76 11.15 -13.30 1.31
N ASN A 77 11.26 -14.44 0.68
CA ASN A 77 10.17 -15.11 -0.04
C ASN A 77 9.59 -16.22 0.84
N PHE A 78 8.48 -15.91 1.50
CA PHE A 78 7.76 -16.84 2.37
C PHE A 78 6.98 -17.91 1.61
N PHE A 79 6.68 -17.65 0.34
CA PHE A 79 6.01 -18.64 -0.51
C PHE A 79 6.94 -19.82 -0.84
N ASN A 80 8.21 -19.54 -1.17
CA ASN A 80 9.20 -20.55 -1.55
C ASN A 80 10.23 -20.86 -0.44
N GLY A 81 10.20 -20.18 0.70
CA GLY A 81 11.12 -20.40 1.81
C GLY A 81 12.57 -20.00 1.51
N ASN A 82 12.81 -18.93 0.74
CA ASN A 82 14.16 -18.48 0.34
C ASN A 82 14.27 -16.95 0.23
N LYS A 83 15.44 -16.45 -0.19
CA LYS A 83 15.69 -15.00 -0.33
C LYS A 83 15.35 -14.43 -1.71
N ASN A 84 14.88 -15.23 -2.66
CA ASN A 84 14.52 -14.75 -3.98
C ASN A 84 13.14 -14.08 -3.95
N VAL A 85 13.13 -12.77 -3.91
CA VAL A 85 11.91 -11.94 -3.90
C VAL A 85 11.53 -11.43 -5.29
N THR A 86 12.12 -11.96 -6.35
CA THR A 86 11.78 -11.57 -7.73
C THR A 86 10.28 -11.73 -7.96
N ASP A 87 9.66 -10.67 -8.44
CA ASP A 87 8.24 -10.67 -8.79
C ASP A 87 8.02 -11.41 -10.10
N VAL A 88 7.08 -12.33 -10.11
CA VAL A 88 6.71 -13.13 -11.28
C VAL A 88 5.24 -12.92 -11.68
N PHE A 89 4.56 -11.99 -11.02
CA PHE A 89 3.16 -11.65 -11.24
C PHE A 89 3.00 -10.17 -11.64
N GLY A 90 3.70 -9.27 -10.91
CA GLY A 90 3.80 -7.85 -11.22
C GLY A 90 3.11 -6.92 -10.24
N HIS A 91 2.22 -7.42 -9.38
CA HIS A 91 1.46 -6.59 -8.45
C HIS A 91 2.37 -5.92 -7.40
N GLY A 92 3.25 -6.67 -6.74
CA GLY A 92 4.16 -6.13 -5.73
C GLY A 92 5.17 -5.14 -6.30
N THR A 93 5.61 -5.33 -7.56
CA THR A 93 6.46 -4.37 -8.27
C THR A 93 5.73 -3.04 -8.47
N HIS A 94 4.46 -3.09 -8.90
CA HIS A 94 3.64 -1.92 -9.10
C HIS A 94 3.39 -1.16 -7.78
N VAL A 95 2.96 -1.87 -6.73
CA VAL A 95 2.77 -1.34 -5.38
C VAL A 95 4.04 -0.69 -4.84
N SER A 96 5.19 -1.37 -4.97
CA SER A 96 6.50 -0.84 -4.56
C SER A 96 6.87 0.43 -5.32
N GLY A 97 6.57 0.47 -6.62
CA GLY A 97 6.79 1.63 -7.48
C GLY A 97 6.04 2.87 -7.00
N ILE A 98 4.77 2.74 -6.59
CA ILE A 98 3.97 3.84 -6.01
C ILE A 98 4.67 4.42 -4.77
N ILE A 99 5.16 3.57 -3.88
CA ILE A 99 5.83 4.01 -2.65
C ILE A 99 7.15 4.73 -2.95
N VAL A 100 7.99 4.18 -3.83
CA VAL A 100 9.27 4.81 -4.14
C VAL A 100 9.11 6.10 -4.96
N ASP A 101 8.08 6.18 -5.79
CA ASP A 101 7.75 7.42 -6.49
C ASP A 101 7.31 8.52 -5.52
N ALA A 102 6.54 8.16 -4.50
CA ALA A 102 6.04 9.08 -3.48
C ALA A 102 7.09 9.52 -2.45
N THR A 103 8.14 8.75 -2.19
CA THR A 103 9.01 8.92 -1.01
C THR A 103 10.46 9.22 -1.36
N PRO A 104 11.25 9.89 -0.48
CA PRO A 104 12.68 10.13 -0.67
C PRO A 104 13.52 8.85 -0.48
N ALA A 105 14.82 8.91 -0.86
CA ALA A 105 15.70 7.74 -0.92
C ALA A 105 16.03 7.11 0.45
N ASN A 106 15.84 7.82 1.55
CA ASN A 106 16.02 7.30 2.90
C ASN A 106 14.85 6.40 3.38
N VAL A 107 13.80 6.24 2.56
CA VAL A 107 12.78 5.20 2.74
C VAL A 107 13.25 3.92 2.06
N SER A 108 13.51 2.87 2.82
CA SER A 108 13.92 1.55 2.35
C SER A 108 12.75 0.57 2.30
N LEU A 109 12.83 -0.40 1.39
CA LEU A 109 11.80 -1.42 1.22
C LEU A 109 12.26 -2.76 1.82
N LEU A 110 11.47 -3.34 2.70
CA LEU A 110 11.57 -4.73 3.16
C LEU A 110 10.52 -5.54 2.39
N VAL A 111 10.95 -6.21 1.32
CA VAL A 111 10.06 -6.95 0.44
C VAL A 111 9.83 -8.36 0.98
N LEU A 112 8.58 -8.69 1.25
CA LEU A 112 8.15 -9.97 1.79
C LEU A 112 7.21 -10.62 0.77
N ARG A 113 7.80 -11.47 -0.09
CA ARG A 113 7.04 -12.16 -1.11
C ARG A 113 6.23 -13.29 -0.48
N VAL A 114 4.91 -13.27 -0.70
CA VAL A 114 3.97 -14.22 -0.11
C VAL A 114 3.13 -14.97 -1.13
N ALA A 115 3.26 -14.65 -2.42
CA ALA A 115 2.38 -15.18 -3.46
C ALA A 115 3.14 -15.95 -4.56
N ASN A 116 2.39 -16.84 -5.24
CA ASN A 116 2.86 -17.58 -6.41
C ASN A 116 2.76 -16.73 -7.70
N SER A 117 3.06 -17.36 -8.86
CA SER A 117 2.98 -16.72 -10.18
C SER A 117 1.56 -16.40 -10.65
N LYS A 118 0.54 -16.77 -9.90
CA LYS A 118 -0.87 -16.46 -10.15
C LYS A 118 -1.41 -15.43 -9.14
N GLY A 119 -0.53 -14.79 -8.36
CA GLY A 119 -0.95 -13.84 -7.31
C GLY A 119 -1.62 -14.49 -6.09
N GLN A 120 -1.60 -15.82 -5.97
CA GLN A 120 -2.28 -16.54 -4.90
C GLN A 120 -1.36 -16.76 -3.69
N SER A 121 -1.92 -16.61 -2.50
CA SER A 121 -1.24 -16.80 -1.22
C SER A 121 -2.07 -17.64 -0.26
N SER A 122 -1.54 -17.88 0.94
CA SER A 122 -2.27 -18.47 2.05
C SER A 122 -2.26 -17.53 3.26
N MET A 123 -3.28 -17.66 4.09
CA MET A 123 -3.37 -16.95 5.37
C MET A 123 -2.15 -17.17 6.26
N LEU A 124 -1.64 -18.41 6.29
CA LEU A 124 -0.45 -18.76 7.06
C LEU A 124 0.79 -18.02 6.55
N THR A 125 0.97 -17.97 5.22
CA THR A 125 2.10 -17.28 4.60
C THR A 125 2.06 -15.79 4.90
N ILE A 126 0.88 -15.15 4.78
CA ILE A 126 0.69 -13.73 5.11
C ILE A 126 0.95 -13.49 6.59
N LYS A 127 0.40 -14.32 7.50
CA LYS A 127 0.64 -14.20 8.95
C LYS A 127 2.13 -14.26 9.29
N THR A 128 2.85 -15.23 8.71
CA THR A 128 4.28 -15.40 8.94
C THR A 128 5.08 -14.20 8.44
N ALA A 129 4.73 -13.65 7.28
CA ALA A 129 5.35 -12.43 6.75
C ALA A 129 5.07 -11.20 7.63
N LEU A 130 3.85 -11.03 8.14
CA LEU A 130 3.53 -9.96 9.08
C LEU A 130 4.32 -10.09 10.38
N GLN A 131 4.41 -11.28 10.96
CA GLN A 131 5.22 -11.54 12.14
C GLN A 131 6.70 -11.21 11.91
N TYR A 132 7.22 -11.53 10.74
CA TYR A 132 8.58 -11.19 10.35
C TYR A 132 8.78 -9.68 10.21
N ALA A 133 7.87 -8.96 9.53
CA ALA A 133 7.91 -7.50 9.42
C ALA A 133 7.94 -6.81 10.79
N ILE A 134 7.13 -7.30 11.73
CA ILE A 134 7.08 -6.83 13.12
C ILE A 134 8.41 -7.11 13.85
N ALA A 135 8.97 -8.32 13.69
CA ALA A 135 10.25 -8.70 14.28
C ALA A 135 11.42 -7.86 13.73
N LYS A 136 11.35 -7.47 12.45
CA LYS A 136 12.31 -6.57 11.80
C LYS A 136 12.09 -5.10 12.10
N LYS A 137 11.13 -4.76 12.96
CA LYS A 137 10.83 -3.40 13.41
C LYS A 137 10.57 -2.45 12.23
N SER A 138 9.78 -2.90 11.26
CA SER A 138 9.32 -2.04 10.17
C SER A 138 8.57 -0.84 10.73
N ASP A 139 8.73 0.33 10.12
CA ASP A 139 8.04 1.56 10.55
C ASP A 139 6.56 1.56 10.11
N VAL A 140 6.28 0.91 8.99
CA VAL A 140 4.93 0.72 8.43
C VAL A 140 4.90 -0.54 7.56
N ILE A 141 3.75 -1.19 7.47
CA ILE A 141 3.50 -2.35 6.61
C ILE A 141 2.44 -1.98 5.58
N ASN A 142 2.75 -2.23 4.29
CA ASN A 142 1.78 -2.22 3.21
C ASN A 142 1.27 -3.63 2.95
N LEU A 143 -0.04 -3.82 2.98
CA LEU A 143 -0.70 -5.07 2.69
C LEU A 143 -1.81 -4.84 1.65
N SER A 144 -1.39 -4.81 0.38
CA SER A 144 -2.28 -4.60 -0.77
C SER A 144 -2.93 -5.91 -1.24
N MET A 145 -3.24 -6.81 -0.31
CA MET A 145 -3.91 -8.08 -0.57
C MET A 145 -4.84 -8.43 0.59
N GLY A 146 -5.85 -9.21 0.27
CA GLY A 146 -6.84 -9.60 1.26
C GLY A 146 -7.73 -10.74 0.76
N PHE A 147 -8.74 -11.03 1.53
CA PHE A 147 -9.73 -12.06 1.23
C PHE A 147 -11.09 -11.63 1.75
N ILE A 148 -12.12 -12.20 1.15
CA ILE A 148 -13.49 -12.01 1.59
C ILE A 148 -13.89 -13.20 2.44
N ASP A 149 -14.47 -12.94 3.59
CA ASP A 149 -15.05 -13.95 4.45
C ASP A 149 -16.39 -13.48 5.02
N ALA A 150 -17.46 -14.00 4.45
CA ALA A 150 -18.83 -13.68 4.89
C ALA A 150 -19.17 -14.23 6.28
N ASN A 151 -18.45 -15.27 6.75
CA ASN A 151 -18.75 -15.98 7.98
C ASN A 151 -17.86 -15.56 9.15
N ALA A 152 -16.91 -14.64 8.93
CA ALA A 152 -15.94 -14.18 9.93
C ALA A 152 -15.07 -15.29 10.57
N ASP A 153 -15.01 -16.47 9.98
CA ASP A 153 -14.22 -17.61 10.49
C ASP A 153 -12.71 -17.31 10.52
N LEU A 154 -12.27 -16.41 9.66
CA LEU A 154 -10.86 -16.02 9.52
C LEU A 154 -10.48 -14.82 10.40
N TYR A 155 -11.46 -14.17 11.03
CA TYR A 155 -11.20 -13.00 11.86
C TYR A 155 -10.14 -13.27 12.94
N ASN A 156 -10.29 -14.33 13.70
CA ASN A 156 -9.39 -14.67 14.80
C ASN A 156 -7.98 -15.11 14.36
N TYR A 157 -7.79 -15.41 13.07
CA TYR A 157 -6.54 -16.00 12.61
C TYR A 157 -5.36 -15.01 12.61
N LEU A 158 -5.61 -13.75 12.24
CA LEU A 158 -4.59 -12.69 12.20
C LEU A 158 -4.62 -11.78 13.43
N ASP A 159 -5.65 -11.85 14.25
CA ASP A 159 -5.93 -10.91 15.33
C ASP A 159 -4.72 -10.66 16.23
N SER A 160 -4.16 -11.70 16.83
CA SER A 160 -2.98 -11.59 17.71
C SER A 160 -1.73 -11.02 17.02
N THR A 161 -1.59 -11.19 15.71
CA THR A 161 -0.46 -10.64 14.94
C THR A 161 -0.67 -9.16 14.68
N ILE A 162 -1.90 -8.78 14.32
CA ILE A 162 -2.29 -7.37 14.11
C ILE A 162 -2.20 -6.60 15.42
N ASP A 163 -2.64 -7.20 16.54
CA ASP A 163 -2.51 -6.63 17.87
C ASP A 163 -1.05 -6.31 18.22
N LYS A 164 -0.14 -7.24 17.98
CA LYS A 164 1.29 -7.01 18.18
C LYS A 164 1.85 -5.86 17.34
N ALA A 165 1.43 -5.73 16.08
CA ALA A 165 1.84 -4.60 15.25
C ALA A 165 1.32 -3.28 15.83
N TYR A 166 0.05 -3.24 16.20
CA TYR A 166 -0.60 -2.06 16.78
C TYR A 166 0.07 -1.63 18.09
N GLU A 167 0.32 -2.55 19.03
CA GLU A 167 1.00 -2.29 20.30
C GLU A 167 2.43 -1.77 20.12
N LYS A 168 3.12 -2.22 19.06
CA LYS A 168 4.45 -1.73 18.71
C LYS A 168 4.43 -0.43 17.91
N GLY A 169 3.26 0.15 17.68
CA GLY A 169 3.11 1.36 16.90
C GLY A 169 3.45 1.18 15.41
N ILE A 170 3.30 -0.01 14.86
CA ILE A 170 3.54 -0.34 13.45
C ILE A 170 2.21 -0.33 12.71
N PRO A 171 1.87 0.72 11.93
CA PRO A 171 0.64 0.75 11.16
C PRO A 171 0.66 -0.29 10.03
N ILE A 172 -0.49 -0.90 9.77
CA ILE A 172 -0.71 -1.78 8.61
C ILE A 172 -1.73 -1.10 7.71
N SER A 173 -1.29 -0.59 6.55
CA SER A 173 -2.17 -0.03 5.53
C SER A 173 -2.69 -1.15 4.64
N CYS A 174 -4.00 -1.30 4.57
CA CYS A 174 -4.67 -2.41 3.90
C CYS A 174 -5.57 -1.92 2.77
N ALA A 175 -5.54 -2.62 1.63
CA ALA A 175 -6.53 -2.45 0.59
C ALA A 175 -7.92 -2.85 1.09
N ALA A 176 -8.94 -1.99 0.90
CA ALA A 176 -10.31 -2.27 1.34
C ALA A 176 -11.00 -3.38 0.53
N GLY A 177 -10.43 -3.73 -0.63
CA GLY A 177 -10.97 -4.73 -1.56
C GLY A 177 -11.74 -4.11 -2.73
N ASN A 178 -11.89 -4.92 -3.79
CA ASN A 178 -12.42 -4.51 -5.09
C ASN A 178 -13.48 -5.54 -5.50
N GLN A 179 -14.70 -5.32 -5.11
CA GLN A 179 -15.79 -6.13 -5.60
C GLN A 179 -16.50 -5.40 -6.73
N GLU A 180 -17.02 -6.18 -7.66
CA GLU A 180 -17.69 -5.71 -8.89
C GLU A 180 -18.62 -4.53 -8.67
N THR A 181 -19.24 -4.05 -9.66
CA THR A 181 -20.05 -2.83 -9.68
C THR A 181 -20.81 -2.56 -8.39
N GLY A 182 -20.38 -1.52 -7.67
CA GLY A 182 -20.99 -1.10 -6.42
C GLY A 182 -20.23 -1.43 -5.14
N GLY A 183 -19.17 -2.27 -5.19
CA GLY A 183 -18.41 -2.69 -4.01
C GLY A 183 -19.26 -3.38 -2.95
N ILE A 184 -18.63 -4.01 -1.98
CA ILE A 184 -19.31 -4.56 -0.80
C ILE A 184 -18.89 -3.83 0.48
N ASP A 185 -19.51 -4.16 1.60
CA ASP A 185 -19.12 -3.64 2.90
C ASP A 185 -17.76 -4.22 3.32
N VAL A 186 -16.83 -3.35 3.68
CA VAL A 186 -15.46 -3.70 4.08
C VAL A 186 -15.44 -4.63 5.31
N ARG A 187 -16.54 -4.72 6.07
CA ARG A 187 -16.65 -5.66 7.20
C ARG A 187 -16.41 -7.12 6.82
N TYR A 188 -16.54 -7.45 5.54
CA TYR A 188 -16.25 -8.79 5.01
C TYR A 188 -14.84 -8.95 4.44
N CYS A 189 -14.04 -7.89 4.47
CA CYS A 189 -12.73 -7.85 3.84
C CYS A 189 -11.61 -7.88 4.87
N TYR A 190 -10.83 -8.93 4.86
CA TYR A 190 -9.73 -9.15 5.81
C TYR A 190 -8.38 -8.99 5.09
N PRO A 191 -7.38 -8.35 5.72
CA PRO A 191 -7.40 -7.81 7.08
C PRO A 191 -7.90 -6.35 7.19
N ALA A 192 -8.42 -5.74 6.14
CA ALA A 192 -8.88 -4.34 6.18
C ALA A 192 -9.95 -4.08 7.24
N ASN A 193 -10.78 -5.10 7.54
CA ASN A 193 -11.84 -5.01 8.53
C ASN A 193 -11.39 -4.92 10.01
N TYR A 194 -10.12 -5.19 10.30
CA TYR A 194 -9.66 -5.08 11.69
C TYR A 194 -9.59 -3.62 12.14
N SER A 195 -10.13 -3.30 13.32
CA SER A 195 -10.12 -1.93 13.87
C SER A 195 -8.71 -1.38 14.18
N LYS A 196 -7.69 -2.23 14.13
CA LYS A 196 -6.29 -1.92 14.38
C LYS A 196 -5.44 -1.87 13.11
N THR A 197 -6.05 -2.10 11.94
CA THR A 197 -5.47 -1.82 10.62
C THR A 197 -6.01 -0.50 10.07
N ILE A 198 -5.46 -0.05 8.95
CA ILE A 198 -5.89 1.16 8.25
C ILE A 198 -6.47 0.74 6.91
N ALA A 199 -7.80 0.73 6.80
CA ALA A 199 -8.51 0.37 5.58
C ALA A 199 -8.57 1.54 4.59
N VAL A 200 -8.14 1.30 3.36
CA VAL A 200 -8.03 2.34 2.33
C VAL A 200 -8.95 2.04 1.15
N SER A 201 -9.90 2.94 0.89
CA SER A 201 -10.74 2.93 -0.31
C SER A 201 -10.05 3.64 -1.48
N ALA A 202 -10.48 3.34 -2.71
CA ALA A 202 -9.90 3.89 -3.92
C ALA A 202 -10.75 5.03 -4.50
N ILE A 203 -10.06 6.12 -4.92
CA ILE A 203 -10.66 7.23 -5.67
C ILE A 203 -10.07 7.35 -7.07
N ASP A 204 -10.84 7.98 -7.97
CA ASP A 204 -10.38 8.42 -9.29
C ASP A 204 -9.72 9.81 -9.23
N SER A 205 -9.19 10.29 -10.36
CA SER A 205 -8.53 11.60 -10.48
C SER A 205 -9.44 12.81 -10.22
N SER A 206 -10.76 12.61 -10.21
CA SER A 206 -11.74 13.62 -9.83
C SER A 206 -12.07 13.61 -8.33
N GLY A 207 -11.44 12.72 -7.54
CA GLY A 207 -11.72 12.53 -6.12
C GLY A 207 -12.99 11.74 -5.81
N ARG A 208 -13.60 11.11 -6.81
CA ARG A 208 -14.82 10.30 -6.64
C ARG A 208 -14.43 8.87 -6.26
N LEU A 209 -15.25 8.25 -5.41
CA LEU A 209 -15.07 6.83 -5.06
C LEU A 209 -15.10 5.99 -6.33
N ALA A 210 -14.08 5.15 -6.50
CA ALA A 210 -14.05 4.19 -7.60
C ALA A 210 -15.21 3.19 -7.47
N ASN A 211 -15.85 2.84 -8.57
CA ASN A 211 -17.06 2.03 -8.55
C ASN A 211 -16.82 0.62 -7.97
N TYR A 212 -15.64 0.08 -8.17
CA TYR A 212 -15.21 -1.22 -7.64
C TYR A 212 -14.83 -1.17 -6.15
N SER A 213 -14.52 0.02 -5.60
CA SER A 213 -13.99 0.12 -4.24
C SER A 213 -15.00 -0.34 -3.21
N ASN A 214 -14.58 -1.22 -2.32
CA ASN A 214 -15.35 -1.56 -1.14
C ASN A 214 -15.53 -0.33 -0.23
N ARG A 215 -16.57 -0.35 0.56
CA ARG A 215 -17.08 0.75 1.37
C ARG A 215 -17.56 0.27 2.73
N GLY A 216 -17.99 1.15 3.59
CA GLY A 216 -18.54 0.83 4.91
C GLY A 216 -17.85 1.60 6.02
N ASN A 217 -18.37 1.44 7.24
CA ASN A 217 -17.91 2.21 8.40
C ASN A 217 -16.48 1.88 8.84
N GLY A 218 -15.93 0.78 8.35
CA GLY A 218 -14.54 0.37 8.61
C GLY A 218 -13.50 1.07 7.71
N ILE A 219 -13.91 1.90 6.72
CA ILE A 219 -12.96 2.67 5.92
C ILE A 219 -12.33 3.77 6.76
N ASP A 220 -10.99 3.83 6.77
CA ASP A 220 -10.22 4.85 7.50
C ASP A 220 -9.87 6.05 6.63
N PHE A 221 -9.39 5.81 5.41
CA PHE A 221 -8.98 6.83 4.45
C PHE A 221 -9.37 6.44 3.03
N ALA A 222 -9.41 7.44 2.16
CA ALA A 222 -9.47 7.25 0.72
C ALA A 222 -8.16 7.73 0.09
N ALA A 223 -7.72 7.09 -0.99
CA ALA A 223 -6.53 7.50 -1.71
C ALA A 223 -6.64 7.16 -3.21
N PRO A 224 -5.81 7.80 -4.06
CA PRO A 224 -5.74 7.51 -5.49
C PRO A 224 -5.57 6.01 -5.78
N GLY A 225 -6.49 5.43 -6.55
CA GLY A 225 -6.47 4.01 -6.85
C GLY A 225 -6.88 3.63 -8.27
N THR A 226 -7.31 4.60 -9.10
CA THR A 226 -7.79 4.33 -10.45
C THR A 226 -6.81 4.86 -11.50
N GLY A 227 -6.39 4.01 -12.44
CA GLY A 227 -5.48 4.39 -13.51
C GLY A 227 -4.10 4.84 -13.00
N ILE A 228 -3.60 4.21 -11.97
CA ILE A 228 -2.31 4.54 -11.36
C ILE A 228 -1.17 3.94 -12.17
N ILE A 229 -0.29 4.80 -12.70
CA ILE A 229 0.90 4.39 -13.43
C ILE A 229 2.03 4.12 -12.45
N SER A 230 2.69 2.96 -12.58
CA SER A 230 3.83 2.57 -11.75
C SER A 230 4.71 1.53 -12.45
N ALA A 231 5.74 1.03 -11.77
CA ALA A 231 6.67 0.06 -12.30
C ALA A 231 6.00 -1.22 -12.82
N ASP A 232 6.35 -1.63 -14.02
CA ASP A 232 6.00 -2.97 -14.53
C ASP A 232 7.13 -3.96 -14.20
N TYR A 233 6.78 -5.22 -13.91
CA TYR A 233 7.74 -6.28 -13.64
C TYR A 233 8.39 -6.87 -14.89
N LYS A 234 7.84 -6.60 -16.09
CA LYS A 234 8.29 -7.21 -17.36
C LYS A 234 9.52 -6.54 -17.98
N GLY A 235 9.94 -5.38 -17.47
CA GLY A 235 11.08 -4.70 -18.06
C GLY A 235 11.69 -3.63 -17.19
N SER A 236 12.90 -3.21 -17.54
CA SER A 236 13.63 -2.20 -16.78
C SER A 236 13.12 -0.77 -17.01
N LEU A 237 12.49 -0.51 -18.14
CA LEU A 237 11.98 0.81 -18.54
C LEU A 237 10.44 0.86 -18.60
N THR A 238 9.77 -0.27 -18.43
CA THR A 238 8.33 -0.38 -18.64
C THR A 238 7.56 0.10 -17.41
N LEU A 239 6.48 0.81 -17.67
CA LEU A 239 5.49 1.22 -16.71
C LEU A 239 4.15 0.60 -17.07
N ARG A 240 3.27 0.44 -16.09
CA ARG A 240 1.93 -0.11 -16.26
C ARG A 240 0.92 0.71 -15.46
N ALA A 241 -0.26 0.92 -16.04
CA ALA A 241 -1.39 1.47 -15.32
C ALA A 241 -2.21 0.34 -14.69
N MET A 242 -2.53 0.48 -13.39
CA MET A 242 -3.40 -0.45 -12.67
C MET A 242 -4.45 0.31 -11.87
N SER A 243 -5.58 -0.36 -11.61
CA SER A 243 -6.67 0.18 -10.78
C SER A 243 -7.02 -0.80 -9.68
N GLY A 244 -7.26 -0.28 -8.48
CA GLY A 244 -7.61 -1.10 -7.31
C GLY A 244 -7.37 -0.35 -5.99
N THR A 245 -8.01 -0.80 -4.94
CA THR A 245 -7.67 -0.39 -3.56
C THR A 245 -6.24 -0.81 -3.21
N SER A 246 -5.69 -1.80 -3.92
CA SER A 246 -4.28 -2.20 -3.86
C SER A 246 -3.31 -1.11 -4.30
N MET A 247 -3.74 -0.16 -5.16
CA MET A 247 -2.97 1.01 -5.56
C MET A 247 -3.22 2.19 -4.63
N ALA A 248 -4.36 2.22 -3.94
CA ALA A 248 -4.68 3.24 -2.95
C ALA A 248 -3.90 3.06 -1.63
N ALA A 249 -3.80 1.84 -1.12
CA ALA A 249 -3.09 1.53 0.12
C ALA A 249 -1.62 2.00 0.14
N PRO A 250 -0.80 1.81 -0.92
CA PRO A 250 0.59 2.29 -0.93
C PRO A 250 0.73 3.82 -0.88
N HIS A 251 -0.26 4.59 -1.34
CA HIS A 251 -0.26 6.04 -1.16
C HIS A 251 -0.39 6.42 0.33
N ILE A 252 -1.29 5.75 1.06
CA ILE A 252 -1.40 5.94 2.52
C ILE A 252 -0.13 5.43 3.23
N THR A 253 0.43 4.31 2.79
CA THR A 253 1.71 3.81 3.31
C THR A 253 2.83 4.84 3.16
N ALA A 254 2.93 5.51 2.01
CA ALA A 254 3.91 6.56 1.77
C ALA A 254 3.67 7.78 2.67
N ALA A 255 2.41 8.19 2.86
CA ALA A 255 2.04 9.26 3.79
C ALA A 255 2.46 8.93 5.23
N ILE A 256 2.22 7.70 5.67
CA ILE A 256 2.66 7.20 6.98
C ILE A 256 4.19 7.21 7.09
N ALA A 257 4.91 6.85 6.03
CA ALA A 257 6.37 6.86 6.04
C ALA A 257 6.93 8.27 6.31
N TYR A 258 6.32 9.34 5.76
CA TYR A 258 6.69 10.72 6.11
C TYR A 258 6.44 11.03 7.59
N LEU A 259 5.29 10.68 8.14
CA LEU A 259 5.02 10.88 9.57
C LEU A 259 6.01 10.13 10.45
N LYS A 260 6.34 8.89 10.11
CA LYS A 260 7.33 8.10 10.83
C LYS A 260 8.75 8.64 10.68
N MET A 261 9.06 9.32 9.60
CA MET A 261 10.33 10.02 9.42
C MET A 261 10.47 11.18 10.39
N MET A 262 9.41 11.94 10.58
CA MET A 262 9.36 13.11 11.46
C MET A 262 9.15 12.72 12.93
N GLN A 263 8.26 11.80 13.20
CA GLN A 263 7.78 11.39 14.52
C GLN A 263 7.78 9.85 14.64
N PRO A 264 8.95 9.23 14.84
CA PRO A 264 9.10 7.77 14.77
C PRO A 264 8.28 6.99 15.80
N ASN A 265 7.99 7.62 16.94
CA ASN A 265 7.30 6.99 18.07
C ASN A 265 5.76 7.16 18.02
N LEU A 266 5.19 7.76 16.97
CA LEU A 266 3.75 7.84 16.85
C LEU A 266 3.10 6.46 16.93
N SER A 267 2.11 6.33 17.80
CA SER A 267 1.25 5.15 17.82
C SER A 267 0.42 5.08 16.54
N VAL A 268 -0.15 3.91 16.22
CA VAL A 268 -1.06 3.77 15.05
C VAL A 268 -2.20 4.77 15.12
N LYS A 269 -2.80 4.94 16.30
CA LYS A 269 -3.86 5.95 16.52
C LYS A 269 -3.35 7.38 16.33
N GLY A 270 -2.10 7.66 16.76
CA GLY A 270 -1.44 8.95 16.53
C GLY A 270 -1.26 9.23 15.04
N VAL A 271 -0.77 8.26 14.28
CA VAL A 271 -0.62 8.35 12.83
C VAL A 271 -1.96 8.68 12.16
N CYS A 272 -3.04 7.99 12.52
CA CYS A 272 -4.37 8.28 11.95
C CYS A 272 -4.86 9.70 12.26
N ARG A 273 -4.62 10.19 13.50
CA ARG A 273 -4.99 11.57 13.89
C ARG A 273 -4.18 12.62 13.13
N GLU A 274 -2.86 12.41 13.00
CA GLU A 274 -2.01 13.34 12.25
C GLU A 274 -2.42 13.37 10.76
N LEU A 275 -2.63 12.23 10.12
CA LEU A 275 -3.10 12.21 8.72
C LEU A 275 -4.45 12.89 8.55
N GLU A 276 -5.36 12.75 9.51
CA GLU A 276 -6.69 13.37 9.49
C GLU A 276 -6.64 14.90 9.41
N LEU A 277 -5.63 15.54 10.01
CA LEU A 277 -5.43 16.99 9.96
C LEU A 277 -5.21 17.52 8.53
N TYR A 278 -4.68 16.68 7.66
CA TYR A 278 -4.40 17.03 6.27
C TYR A 278 -5.46 16.50 5.30
N CYS A 279 -6.51 15.83 5.79
CA CYS A 279 -7.50 15.23 4.92
C CYS A 279 -8.41 16.23 4.25
N ARG A 280 -8.50 16.15 2.93
CA ARG A 280 -9.61 16.74 2.19
C ARG A 280 -10.84 15.88 2.42
N ASN A 281 -11.92 16.49 2.91
CA ASN A 281 -13.22 15.84 3.00
C ASN A 281 -13.78 15.63 1.57
N LEU A 282 -14.02 14.38 1.21
CA LEU A 282 -14.56 14.01 -0.12
C LEU A 282 -16.03 13.61 -0.05
N GLY A 283 -16.64 13.55 1.15
CA GLY A 283 -18.05 13.20 1.33
C GLY A 283 -18.30 12.19 2.45
N ALA A 284 -19.29 11.32 2.27
CA ALA A 284 -19.76 10.44 3.34
C ALA A 284 -18.68 9.48 3.85
N LYS A 285 -18.54 9.40 5.18
CA LYS A 285 -17.53 8.62 5.88
C LYS A 285 -17.48 7.15 5.46
N LYS A 286 -18.63 6.55 5.19
CA LYS A 286 -18.71 5.15 4.71
C LYS A 286 -18.02 4.90 3.37
N TYR A 287 -17.69 5.94 2.60
CA TYR A 287 -17.00 5.87 1.31
C TYR A 287 -15.54 6.28 1.41
N TYR A 288 -15.27 7.31 2.20
CA TYR A 288 -13.98 8.02 2.19
C TYR A 288 -13.27 8.01 3.55
N GLY A 289 -13.85 7.39 4.58
CA GLY A 289 -13.29 7.42 5.92
C GLY A 289 -13.16 8.86 6.43
N ARG A 290 -11.94 9.22 6.84
CA ARG A 290 -11.55 10.59 7.22
C ARG A 290 -11.30 11.50 6.01
N GLY A 291 -11.31 10.97 4.80
CA GLY A 291 -11.00 11.66 3.56
C GLY A 291 -9.67 11.22 2.95
N CYS A 292 -9.15 12.02 2.03
CA CYS A 292 -7.85 11.79 1.39
C CYS A 292 -6.82 12.78 1.95
N PRO A 293 -5.69 12.30 2.53
CA PRO A 293 -4.63 13.18 3.01
C PRO A 293 -3.98 13.97 1.85
N ILE A 294 -3.89 15.29 2.00
CA ILE A 294 -3.21 16.18 1.06
C ILE A 294 -2.02 16.80 1.79
N LEU A 295 -0.83 16.34 1.50
CA LEU A 295 0.37 16.59 2.29
C LEU A 295 1.21 17.80 1.81
N THR A 296 0.66 18.65 0.97
CA THR A 296 1.40 19.81 0.40
C THR A 296 2.00 20.73 1.43
N ASN A 297 1.49 20.73 2.67
CA ASN A 297 1.91 21.59 3.78
C ASN A 297 2.30 20.77 5.02
N LEU A 298 2.84 19.56 4.82
CA LEU A 298 3.26 18.71 5.93
C LEU A 298 4.55 19.22 6.61
N PHE A 299 5.38 19.98 5.87
CA PHE A 299 6.61 20.62 6.34
C PHE A 299 6.46 22.13 6.48
#